data_add650c1b6c96fe3fa8ee38778defc97
#
_entry.id   add650c1b6c96fe3fa8ee38778defc97
#
_cell.length_a   1.000
_cell.length_b   1.000
_cell.length_c   1.000
_cell.angle_alpha   90.00
_cell.angle_beta   90.00
_cell.angle_gamma   90.00
#
_symmetry.space_group_name_H-M   'P 1'
#
loop_
_entity.id
_entity.type
_entity.pdbx_description
1 polymer ?
#
loop_
_entity_poly.entity_id
_entity_poly.type
_entity_poly.pdbx_seq_one_letter_code
_entity_poly.pdbx_strand_id
1 'polypeptide(L)'
;MNPFFSHPTALVESQQVGAGTRIWAFAHVLQGAVIGTNCNIGDHCFIENAVRIGDEVVIKNGVSVWSGVTLEDRVFVGPNVVFTNDHVPRAKVFHSSPALTLVRRGASLGANATLVAPVTIGRFAIVGAGSVVTRPVPDYGLVYGNPGRLIGFGCECGERLPFAVDADGRASCSCSRLFDKHGPVVSRVMEEGDDVFA
;
A
#
# COMPACT_ATOMS: atom_id res chain seq x y z
N MET A 1 20.77 -2.83 -22.30
CA MET A 1 20.08 -1.63 -21.76
C MET A 1 19.40 -2.04 -20.48
N ASN A 2 19.47 -1.19 -19.45
CA ASN A 2 18.79 -1.48 -18.19
C ASN A 2 17.27 -1.45 -18.44
N PRO A 3 16.49 -2.45 -18.05
CA PRO A 3 15.05 -2.48 -18.33
C PRO A 3 14.25 -1.41 -17.57
N PHE A 4 14.86 -0.75 -16.58
CA PHE A 4 14.25 0.29 -15.75
C PHE A 4 15.08 1.58 -15.79
N PHE A 5 14.46 2.71 -15.41
CA PHE A 5 15.13 4.00 -15.25
C PHE A 5 15.62 4.17 -13.80
N SER A 6 16.88 4.55 -13.65
CA SER A 6 17.46 4.99 -12.37
C SER A 6 18.07 6.38 -12.54
N HIS A 7 17.66 7.34 -11.71
CA HIS A 7 18.26 8.66 -11.68
C HIS A 7 19.76 8.55 -11.33
N PRO A 8 20.65 9.37 -11.92
CA PRO A 8 22.10 9.27 -11.67
C PRO A 8 22.52 9.39 -10.20
N THR A 9 21.71 10.03 -9.35
CA THR A 9 21.97 10.17 -7.91
C THR A 9 21.28 9.11 -7.05
N ALA A 10 20.51 8.18 -7.65
CA ALA A 10 19.95 7.05 -6.92
C ALA A 10 21.01 5.97 -6.74
N LEU A 11 20.98 5.30 -5.58
CA LEU A 11 21.79 4.12 -5.29
C LEU A 11 20.91 2.87 -5.38
N VAL A 12 21.06 2.10 -6.45
CA VAL A 12 20.26 0.88 -6.68
C VAL A 12 21.20 -0.31 -6.67
N GLU A 13 21.18 -1.07 -5.58
CA GLU A 13 21.99 -2.28 -5.40
C GLU A 13 21.27 -3.54 -5.87
N SER A 14 19.92 -3.51 -5.84
CA SER A 14 19.09 -4.64 -6.27
C SER A 14 19.21 -4.91 -7.76
N GLN A 15 19.30 -6.22 -8.09
CA GLN A 15 19.25 -6.75 -9.46
C GLN A 15 17.81 -7.16 -9.85
N GLN A 16 16.86 -7.10 -8.93
CA GLN A 16 15.49 -7.56 -9.09
C GLN A 16 14.52 -6.37 -9.20
N VAL A 17 14.72 -5.57 -10.25
CA VAL A 17 13.85 -4.42 -10.58
C VAL A 17 13.24 -4.66 -11.95
N GLY A 18 11.90 -4.67 -12.00
CA GLY A 18 11.13 -4.95 -13.21
C GLY A 18 11.21 -3.84 -14.25
N ALA A 19 10.91 -4.23 -15.49
CA ALA A 19 10.94 -3.33 -16.64
C ALA A 19 9.96 -2.16 -16.48
N GLY A 20 10.30 -1.00 -17.03
CA GLY A 20 9.46 0.21 -16.99
C GLY A 20 9.42 0.92 -15.64
N THR A 21 10.01 0.35 -14.59
CA THR A 21 10.10 0.98 -13.26
C THR A 21 11.02 2.20 -13.32
N ARG A 22 10.66 3.25 -12.56
CA ARG A 22 11.42 4.50 -12.44
C ARG A 22 11.82 4.73 -10.99
N ILE A 23 13.11 4.90 -10.76
CA ILE A 23 13.69 5.19 -9.44
C ILE A 23 14.31 6.58 -9.50
N TRP A 24 13.80 7.50 -8.69
CA TRP A 24 14.13 8.92 -8.74
C TRP A 24 15.31 9.29 -7.85
N ALA A 25 15.60 10.60 -7.79
CA ALA A 25 16.81 11.14 -7.18
C ALA A 25 16.95 10.76 -5.70
N PHE A 26 18.17 10.43 -5.28
CA PHE A 26 18.53 10.12 -3.89
C PHE A 26 17.75 8.95 -3.26
N ALA A 27 17.03 8.16 -4.06
CA ALA A 27 16.47 6.92 -3.58
C ALA A 27 17.58 5.88 -3.36
N HIS A 28 17.44 5.06 -2.31
CA HIS A 28 18.36 3.96 -2.03
C HIS A 28 17.59 2.64 -1.96
N VAL A 29 17.93 1.72 -2.84
CA VAL A 29 17.32 0.39 -2.94
C VAL A 29 18.37 -0.66 -2.63
N LEU A 30 18.24 -1.36 -1.51
CA LEU A 30 19.19 -2.36 -1.06
C LEU A 30 19.12 -3.66 -1.89
N GLN A 31 20.19 -4.43 -1.85
CA GLN A 31 20.43 -5.61 -2.69
C GLN A 31 19.31 -6.65 -2.67
N GLY A 32 18.68 -6.89 -1.50
CA GLY A 32 17.66 -7.93 -1.33
C GLY A 32 16.22 -7.51 -1.64
N ALA A 33 16.00 -6.24 -2.02
CA ALA A 33 14.68 -5.76 -2.42
C ALA A 33 14.24 -6.34 -3.76
N VAL A 34 12.95 -6.65 -3.89
CA VAL A 34 12.32 -7.08 -5.15
C VAL A 34 11.26 -6.05 -5.53
N ILE A 35 11.38 -5.47 -6.73
CA ILE A 35 10.45 -4.46 -7.25
C ILE A 35 9.92 -4.93 -8.60
N GLY A 36 8.61 -4.92 -8.74
CA GLY A 36 7.91 -5.30 -9.97
C GLY A 36 8.09 -4.34 -11.13
N THR A 37 7.25 -4.51 -12.13
CA THR A 37 7.26 -3.73 -13.37
C THR A 37 6.48 -2.41 -13.24
N ASN A 38 6.82 -1.41 -14.05
CA ASN A 38 6.10 -0.13 -14.18
C ASN A 38 5.89 0.62 -12.84
N CYS A 39 6.73 0.38 -11.85
CA CYS A 39 6.68 1.09 -10.57
C CYS A 39 7.25 2.51 -10.67
N ASN A 40 6.86 3.37 -9.71
CA ASN A 40 7.44 4.71 -9.57
C ASN A 40 7.90 4.90 -8.12
N ILE A 41 9.21 4.96 -7.90
CA ILE A 41 9.84 5.13 -6.59
C ILE A 41 10.36 6.57 -6.50
N GLY A 42 9.71 7.39 -5.69
CA GLY A 42 9.99 8.83 -5.56
C GLY A 42 11.35 9.16 -4.95
N ASP A 43 11.65 10.47 -4.93
CA ASP A 43 12.90 10.97 -4.38
C ASP A 43 13.05 10.63 -2.89
N HIS A 44 14.29 10.40 -2.46
CA HIS A 44 14.63 10.12 -1.05
C HIS A 44 13.89 8.93 -0.43
N CYS A 45 13.43 7.98 -1.24
CA CYS A 45 12.89 6.72 -0.72
C CYS A 45 14.03 5.79 -0.30
N PHE A 46 13.78 5.03 0.77
CA PHE A 46 14.67 3.94 1.21
C PHE A 46 13.91 2.62 1.16
N ILE A 47 14.42 1.67 0.40
CA ILE A 47 13.84 0.32 0.25
C ILE A 47 14.82 -0.70 0.80
N GLU A 48 14.47 -1.29 1.94
CA GLU A 48 15.35 -2.20 2.66
C GLU A 48 15.35 -3.61 2.05
N ASN A 49 16.29 -4.45 2.48
CA ASN A 49 16.36 -5.87 2.11
C ASN A 49 15.05 -6.60 2.45
N ALA A 50 14.74 -7.68 1.71
CA ALA A 50 13.55 -8.51 1.90
C ALA A 50 12.19 -7.77 1.75
N VAL A 51 12.20 -6.52 1.27
CA VAL A 51 10.98 -5.83 0.82
C VAL A 51 10.52 -6.43 -0.51
N ARG A 52 9.20 -6.60 -0.65
CA ARG A 52 8.58 -7.04 -1.90
C ARG A 52 7.58 -5.98 -2.37
N ILE A 53 7.77 -5.50 -3.58
CA ILE A 53 6.91 -4.52 -4.24
C ILE A 53 6.41 -5.15 -5.54
N GLY A 54 5.09 -5.25 -5.69
CA GLY A 54 4.43 -5.76 -6.89
C GLY A 54 4.53 -4.81 -8.09
N ASP A 55 3.69 -5.05 -9.07
CA ASP A 55 3.66 -4.27 -10.31
C ASP A 55 2.87 -2.96 -10.16
N GLU A 56 3.21 -1.96 -10.95
CA GLU A 56 2.48 -0.67 -11.04
C GLU A 56 2.35 0.08 -9.69
N VAL A 57 3.24 -0.19 -8.74
CA VAL A 57 3.24 0.48 -7.43
C VAL A 57 3.81 1.89 -7.54
N VAL A 58 3.14 2.83 -6.89
CA VAL A 58 3.60 4.22 -6.79
C VAL A 58 3.97 4.53 -5.35
N ILE A 59 5.25 4.82 -5.10
CA ILE A 59 5.75 5.30 -3.82
C ILE A 59 6.20 6.75 -4.01
N LYS A 60 5.58 7.67 -3.28
CA LYS A 60 5.91 9.10 -3.31
C LYS A 60 7.15 9.38 -2.45
N ASN A 61 7.64 10.57 -2.53
CA ASN A 61 8.91 11.01 -1.94
C ASN A 61 8.98 10.81 -0.41
N GLY A 62 10.18 10.51 0.09
CA GLY A 62 10.50 10.49 1.51
C GLY A 62 9.96 9.28 2.28
N VAL A 63 9.64 8.19 1.59
CA VAL A 63 9.12 6.97 2.22
C VAL A 63 10.25 5.97 2.47
N SER A 64 10.34 5.48 3.71
CA SER A 64 11.19 4.33 4.04
C SER A 64 10.34 3.06 4.16
N VAL A 65 10.69 2.06 3.35
CA VAL A 65 10.04 0.74 3.35
C VAL A 65 11.01 -0.26 3.97
N TRP A 66 10.69 -0.74 5.15
CA TRP A 66 11.53 -1.61 5.95
C TRP A 66 11.31 -3.08 5.65
N SER A 67 12.28 -3.93 5.99
CA SER A 67 12.16 -5.39 5.92
C SER A 67 10.89 -5.88 6.62
N GLY A 68 10.18 -6.83 6.00
CA GLY A 68 8.88 -7.32 6.45
C GLY A 68 7.67 -6.63 5.82
N VAL A 69 7.89 -5.58 5.03
CA VAL A 69 6.81 -4.93 4.26
C VAL A 69 6.66 -5.59 2.89
N THR A 70 5.42 -5.90 2.55
CA THR A 70 5.00 -6.33 1.21
C THR A 70 3.93 -5.37 0.69
N LEU A 71 4.15 -4.81 -0.49
CA LEU A 71 3.18 -4.03 -1.24
C LEU A 71 2.76 -4.86 -2.45
N GLU A 72 1.48 -5.22 -2.54
CA GLU A 72 0.93 -5.87 -3.73
C GLU A 72 0.80 -4.88 -4.90
N ASP A 73 0.33 -5.36 -6.07
CA ASP A 73 0.22 -4.55 -7.28
C ASP A 73 -0.67 -3.31 -7.10
N ARG A 74 -0.37 -2.26 -7.87
CA ARG A 74 -1.16 -1.01 -7.93
C ARG A 74 -1.36 -0.32 -6.58
N VAL A 75 -0.52 -0.59 -5.59
CA VAL A 75 -0.55 0.14 -4.31
C VAL A 75 -0.04 1.56 -4.51
N PHE A 76 -0.75 2.52 -3.95
CA PHE A 76 -0.31 3.91 -3.86
C PHE A 76 0.15 4.24 -2.44
N VAL A 77 1.39 4.71 -2.31
CA VAL A 77 1.98 5.17 -1.05
C VAL A 77 2.25 6.66 -1.14
N GLY A 78 1.48 7.45 -0.40
CA GLY A 78 1.60 8.90 -0.33
C GLY A 78 2.93 9.37 0.25
N PRO A 79 3.29 10.66 0.09
CA PRO A 79 4.56 11.18 0.58
C PRO A 79 4.66 11.05 2.10
N ASN A 80 5.88 10.73 2.56
CA ASN A 80 6.21 10.60 3.98
C ASN A 80 5.33 9.59 4.75
N VAL A 81 4.76 8.60 4.10
CA VAL A 81 4.13 7.48 4.80
C VAL A 81 5.18 6.74 5.63
N VAL A 82 4.83 6.40 6.86
CA VAL A 82 5.72 5.72 7.81
C VAL A 82 5.27 4.28 7.99
N PHE A 83 6.17 3.35 7.69
CA PHE A 83 6.04 1.94 8.09
C PHE A 83 6.84 1.71 9.36
N THR A 84 6.32 0.92 10.30
CA THR A 84 7.13 0.37 11.40
C THR A 84 7.35 -1.11 11.16
N ASN A 85 8.41 -1.69 11.71
CA ASN A 85 8.69 -3.13 11.64
C ASN A 85 9.18 -3.72 12.96
N ASP A 86 9.14 -2.93 14.04
CA ASP A 86 9.47 -3.36 15.37
C ASP A 86 8.32 -3.01 16.35
N HIS A 87 7.90 -4.00 17.12
CA HIS A 87 6.81 -3.87 18.10
C HIS A 87 7.23 -3.12 19.37
N VAL A 88 8.49 -3.33 19.80
CA VAL A 88 9.03 -2.76 21.03
C VAL A 88 10.46 -2.29 20.76
N PRO A 89 10.61 -1.18 20.05
CA PRO A 89 11.93 -0.72 19.66
C PRO A 89 12.76 -0.34 20.90
N ARG A 90 13.96 -0.91 20.96
CA ARG A 90 14.96 -0.61 21.99
C ARG A 90 16.34 -0.61 21.36
N ALA A 91 17.13 0.38 21.67
CA ALA A 91 18.52 0.43 21.23
C ALA A 91 19.28 -0.83 21.66
N LYS A 92 19.99 -1.45 20.71
CA LYS A 92 20.81 -2.66 20.91
C LYS A 92 20.01 -3.94 21.26
N VAL A 93 18.69 -3.93 21.19
CA VAL A 93 17.85 -5.12 21.28
C VAL A 93 17.37 -5.44 19.86
N PHE A 94 17.78 -6.58 19.32
CA PHE A 94 17.44 -7.00 17.97
C PHE A 94 16.48 -8.17 18.04
N HIS A 95 15.34 -8.06 17.37
CA HIS A 95 14.40 -9.16 17.21
C HIS A 95 14.79 -9.99 15.96
N SER A 96 14.65 -11.29 16.06
CA SER A 96 15.06 -12.24 15.00
C SER A 96 14.24 -12.11 13.71
N SER A 97 13.05 -11.50 13.81
CA SER A 97 12.16 -11.31 12.66
C SER A 97 11.43 -9.99 12.77
N PRO A 98 11.30 -9.23 11.67
CA PRO A 98 10.53 -8.00 11.65
C PRO A 98 9.02 -8.29 11.81
N ALA A 99 8.27 -7.35 12.36
CA ALA A 99 6.83 -7.39 12.33
C ALA A 99 6.34 -7.12 10.89
N LEU A 100 5.40 -7.95 10.41
CA LEU A 100 5.01 -7.95 9.00
C LEU A 100 3.94 -6.90 8.71
N THR A 101 4.08 -6.20 7.60
CA THR A 101 3.05 -5.34 7.02
C THR A 101 2.72 -5.82 5.61
N LEU A 102 1.43 -6.09 5.37
CA LEU A 102 0.91 -6.42 4.05
C LEU A 102 -0.03 -5.31 3.58
N VAL A 103 0.30 -4.68 2.47
CA VAL A 103 -0.59 -3.72 1.79
C VAL A 103 -1.08 -4.40 0.52
N ARG A 104 -2.37 -4.69 0.48
CA ARG A 104 -2.96 -5.46 -0.60
C ARG A 104 -3.24 -4.60 -1.83
N ARG A 105 -3.46 -5.29 -2.94
CA ARG A 105 -3.63 -4.73 -4.28
C ARG A 105 -4.56 -3.51 -4.29
N GLY A 106 -4.15 -2.46 -4.98
CA GLY A 106 -4.94 -1.25 -5.21
C GLY A 106 -5.19 -0.38 -3.99
N ALA A 107 -4.65 -0.74 -2.81
CA ALA A 107 -4.79 0.09 -1.61
C ALA A 107 -4.05 1.42 -1.76
N SER A 108 -4.58 2.46 -1.12
CA SER A 108 -4.01 3.80 -1.12
C SER A 108 -3.71 4.28 0.30
N LEU A 109 -2.47 4.68 0.53
CA LEU A 109 -2.01 5.23 1.80
C LEU A 109 -1.83 6.75 1.64
N GLY A 110 -2.61 7.53 2.37
CA GLY A 110 -2.53 9.00 2.35
C GLY A 110 -1.22 9.52 2.93
N ALA A 111 -0.87 10.75 2.55
CA ALA A 111 0.35 11.42 3.01
C ALA A 111 0.49 11.41 4.53
N ASN A 112 1.70 11.19 5.05
CA ASN A 112 2.01 11.13 6.48
C ASN A 112 1.22 10.09 7.29
N ALA A 113 0.57 9.11 6.65
CA ALA A 113 -0.05 8.01 7.38
C ALA A 113 1.03 7.14 8.03
N THR A 114 0.74 6.59 9.21
CA THR A 114 1.63 5.67 9.94
C THR A 114 0.98 4.30 10.05
N LEU A 115 1.69 3.26 9.62
CA LEU A 115 1.26 1.88 9.77
C LEU A 115 2.08 1.22 10.88
N VAL A 116 1.39 0.84 11.96
CA VAL A 116 1.99 0.17 13.12
C VAL A 116 1.90 -1.34 12.91
N ALA A 117 3.03 -1.96 12.57
CA ALA A 117 3.11 -3.40 12.33
C ALA A 117 2.96 -4.24 13.63
N PRO A 118 2.41 -5.47 13.54
CA PRO A 118 1.94 -6.12 12.32
C PRO A 118 0.57 -5.61 11.87
N VAL A 119 0.40 -5.33 10.58
CA VAL A 119 -0.88 -4.83 10.06
C VAL A 119 -1.10 -5.27 8.61
N THR A 120 -2.36 -5.55 8.27
CA THR A 120 -2.80 -5.78 6.88
C THR A 120 -3.74 -4.67 6.46
N ILE A 121 -3.45 -4.08 5.31
CA ILE A 121 -4.34 -3.14 4.62
C ILE A 121 -5.02 -3.90 3.48
N GLY A 122 -6.34 -3.96 3.50
CA GLY A 122 -7.14 -4.70 2.52
C GLY A 122 -7.06 -4.14 1.10
N ARG A 123 -7.57 -4.92 0.15
CA ARG A 123 -7.62 -4.52 -1.27
C ARG A 123 -8.43 -3.26 -1.44
N PHE A 124 -7.93 -2.33 -2.23
CA PHE A 124 -8.60 -1.05 -2.53
C PHE A 124 -8.98 -0.24 -1.28
N ALA A 125 -8.44 -0.58 -0.13
CA ALA A 125 -8.65 0.21 1.08
C ALA A 125 -7.95 1.58 0.97
N ILE A 126 -8.53 2.57 1.59
CA ILE A 126 -8.00 3.93 1.61
C ILE A 126 -7.70 4.33 3.05
N VAL A 127 -6.45 4.61 3.31
CA VAL A 127 -5.99 5.21 4.58
C VAL A 127 -5.84 6.70 4.37
N GLY A 128 -6.59 7.50 5.11
CA GLY A 128 -6.54 8.95 5.02
C GLY A 128 -5.21 9.54 5.47
N ALA A 129 -4.89 10.71 4.96
CA ALA A 129 -3.67 11.42 5.31
C ALA A 129 -3.55 11.65 6.83
N GLY A 130 -2.35 11.49 7.40
CA GLY A 130 -2.07 11.65 8.81
C GLY A 130 -2.69 10.60 9.74
N SER A 131 -3.31 9.55 9.20
CA SER A 131 -3.92 8.48 10.01
C SER A 131 -2.87 7.56 10.62
N VAL A 132 -3.14 7.04 11.83
CA VAL A 132 -2.28 6.04 12.50
C VAL A 132 -3.04 4.71 12.55
N VAL A 133 -2.65 3.77 11.69
CA VAL A 133 -3.30 2.48 11.56
C VAL A 133 -2.66 1.46 12.50
N THR A 134 -3.42 1.01 13.48
CA THR A 134 -2.98 0.07 14.54
C THR A 134 -3.71 -1.28 14.48
N ARG A 135 -4.61 -1.48 13.52
CA ARG A 135 -5.40 -2.70 13.34
C ARG A 135 -5.60 -2.99 11.85
N PRO A 136 -5.83 -4.24 11.45
CA PRO A 136 -6.14 -4.56 10.07
C PRO A 136 -7.30 -3.75 9.50
N VAL A 137 -7.17 -3.35 8.24
CA VAL A 137 -8.19 -2.62 7.49
C VAL A 137 -8.84 -3.62 6.52
N PRO A 138 -10.18 -3.75 6.49
CA PRO A 138 -10.85 -4.65 5.55
C PRO A 138 -10.69 -4.18 4.10
N ASP A 139 -10.95 -5.09 3.16
CA ASP A 139 -11.00 -4.76 1.74
C ASP A 139 -12.01 -3.62 1.51
N TYR A 140 -11.67 -2.66 0.66
CA TYR A 140 -12.44 -1.44 0.38
C TYR A 140 -12.64 -0.48 1.57
N GLY A 141 -12.06 -0.75 2.74
CA GLY A 141 -12.25 0.07 3.94
C GLY A 141 -11.68 1.47 3.83
N LEU A 142 -12.43 2.47 4.29
CA LEU A 142 -11.97 3.85 4.47
C LEU A 142 -11.61 4.07 5.94
N VAL A 143 -10.33 4.34 6.21
CA VAL A 143 -9.81 4.55 7.58
C VAL A 143 -9.22 5.94 7.73
N TYR A 144 -9.63 6.64 8.79
CA TYR A 144 -9.12 7.98 9.13
C TYR A 144 -8.85 8.12 10.63
N GLY A 145 -7.94 9.01 10.97
CA GLY A 145 -7.70 9.49 12.33
C GLY A 145 -6.53 8.82 13.05
N ASN A 146 -6.33 9.27 14.30
CA ASN A 146 -5.32 8.73 15.23
C ASN A 146 -5.99 8.43 16.59
N PRO A 147 -6.16 7.15 16.98
CA PRO A 147 -5.94 5.97 16.15
C PRO A 147 -6.95 5.87 14.99
N GLY A 148 -6.52 5.25 13.89
CA GLY A 148 -7.35 5.06 12.69
C GLY A 148 -8.64 4.28 12.98
N ARG A 149 -9.75 4.77 12.45
CA ARG A 149 -11.08 4.15 12.56
C ARG A 149 -11.69 3.93 11.19
N LEU A 150 -12.32 2.78 11.01
CA LEU A 150 -13.13 2.51 9.82
C LEU A 150 -14.36 3.43 9.83
N ILE A 151 -14.49 4.27 8.80
CA ILE A 151 -15.57 5.26 8.68
C ILE A 151 -16.49 5.00 7.50
N GLY A 152 -16.23 3.95 6.74
CA GLY A 152 -17.00 3.58 5.57
C GLY A 152 -16.20 2.70 4.63
N PHE A 153 -16.64 2.65 3.38
CA PHE A 153 -16.03 1.86 2.33
C PHE A 153 -15.89 2.69 1.05
N GLY A 154 -14.88 2.38 0.23
CA GLY A 154 -14.61 3.05 -1.03
C GLY A 154 -14.68 2.07 -2.21
N CYS A 155 -15.01 2.59 -3.37
CA CYS A 155 -14.92 1.88 -4.64
C CYS A 155 -13.47 1.82 -5.14
N GLU A 156 -13.18 0.93 -6.07
CA GLU A 156 -11.89 0.88 -6.78
C GLU A 156 -11.54 2.19 -7.51
N CYS A 157 -12.53 2.99 -7.91
CA CYS A 157 -12.32 4.31 -8.50
C CYS A 157 -12.00 5.42 -7.49
N GLY A 158 -12.04 5.11 -6.17
CA GLY A 158 -11.79 6.06 -5.09
C GLY A 158 -13.04 6.74 -4.51
N GLU A 159 -14.19 6.63 -5.14
CA GLU A 159 -15.44 7.19 -4.64
C GLU A 159 -15.95 6.44 -3.41
N ARG A 160 -16.57 7.18 -2.48
CA ARG A 160 -17.15 6.57 -1.28
C ARG A 160 -18.42 5.78 -1.64
N LEU A 161 -18.49 4.54 -1.16
CA LEU A 161 -19.70 3.72 -1.28
C LEU A 161 -20.73 4.12 -0.20
N PRO A 162 -22.02 4.10 -0.52
CA PRO A 162 -23.09 4.52 0.40
C PRO A 162 -23.43 3.41 1.44
N PHE A 163 -22.43 2.69 1.93
CA PHE A 163 -22.61 1.72 3.01
C PHE A 163 -22.43 2.38 4.38
N ALA A 164 -23.33 2.11 5.30
CA ALA A 164 -23.05 2.28 6.71
C ALA A 164 -22.08 1.17 7.18
N VAL A 165 -21.24 1.47 8.16
CA VAL A 165 -20.21 0.52 8.63
C VAL A 165 -20.86 -0.74 9.23
N ASP A 166 -21.98 -0.60 9.89
CA ASP A 166 -22.71 -1.61 10.66
C ASP A 166 -23.94 -2.18 9.95
N ALA A 167 -24.23 -1.79 8.69
CA ALA A 167 -25.36 -2.31 7.93
C ALA A 167 -24.91 -3.10 6.70
N ASP A 168 -25.61 -4.17 6.42
CA ASP A 168 -25.47 -4.98 5.21
C ASP A 168 -26.24 -4.38 4.04
N GLY A 169 -25.92 -4.74 2.81
CA GLY A 169 -26.68 -4.34 1.65
C GLY A 169 -25.90 -4.39 0.33
N ARG A 170 -26.58 -3.96 -0.71
CA ARG A 170 -26.03 -3.78 -2.06
C ARG A 170 -26.00 -2.29 -2.41
N ALA A 171 -24.92 -1.86 -3.04
CA ALA A 171 -24.76 -0.48 -3.49
C ALA A 171 -24.10 -0.38 -4.85
N SER A 172 -24.49 0.63 -5.63
CA SER A 172 -23.84 1.00 -6.87
C SER A 172 -22.95 2.22 -6.64
N CYS A 173 -21.76 2.21 -7.20
CA CYS A 173 -20.90 3.39 -7.30
C CYS A 173 -21.32 4.26 -8.49
N SER A 174 -20.97 5.55 -8.46
CA SER A 174 -21.15 6.48 -9.60
C SER A 174 -20.45 5.99 -10.89
N CYS A 175 -19.41 5.17 -10.77
CA CYS A 175 -18.73 4.53 -11.90
C CYS A 175 -19.41 3.23 -12.38
N SER A 176 -20.65 2.96 -11.97
CA SER A 176 -21.48 1.80 -12.30
C SER A 176 -21.06 0.45 -11.69
N ARG A 177 -19.96 0.38 -10.95
CA ARG A 177 -19.59 -0.86 -10.25
C ARG A 177 -20.55 -1.17 -9.11
N LEU A 178 -20.94 -2.45 -9.00
CA LEU A 178 -21.83 -2.95 -7.95
C LEU A 178 -21.03 -3.63 -6.85
N PHE A 179 -21.49 -3.47 -5.61
CA PHE A 179 -20.87 -4.06 -4.43
C PHE A 179 -21.92 -4.65 -3.50
N ASP A 180 -21.60 -5.80 -2.93
CA ASP A 180 -22.32 -6.40 -1.82
C ASP A 180 -21.53 -6.27 -0.53
N LYS A 181 -22.22 -5.97 0.57
CA LYS A 181 -21.63 -5.89 1.91
C LYS A 181 -22.35 -6.83 2.85
N HIS A 182 -21.57 -7.67 3.54
CA HIS A 182 -22.01 -8.59 4.59
C HIS A 182 -21.05 -8.49 5.79
N GLY A 183 -21.53 -7.92 6.90
CA GLY A 183 -20.70 -7.59 8.04
C GLY A 183 -19.53 -6.66 7.65
N PRO A 184 -18.29 -7.01 8.00
CA PRO A 184 -17.11 -6.22 7.62
C PRO A 184 -16.62 -6.48 6.18
N VAL A 185 -17.22 -7.42 5.47
CA VAL A 185 -16.77 -7.85 4.14
C VAL A 185 -17.54 -7.09 3.07
N VAL A 186 -16.80 -6.37 2.22
CA VAL A 186 -17.30 -5.76 0.99
C VAL A 186 -16.68 -6.51 -0.18
N SER A 187 -17.49 -6.87 -1.16
CA SER A 187 -17.07 -7.53 -2.38
C SER A 187 -17.68 -6.86 -3.60
N ARG A 188 -16.89 -6.75 -4.68
CA ARG A 188 -17.40 -6.33 -5.98
C ARG A 188 -18.25 -7.45 -6.57
N VAL A 189 -19.45 -7.10 -7.05
CA VAL A 189 -20.26 -8.00 -7.87
C VAL A 189 -19.70 -7.97 -9.28
N MET A 190 -19.24 -9.11 -9.77
CA MET A 190 -18.70 -9.25 -11.13
C MET A 190 -19.85 -9.48 -12.12
N GLU A 191 -19.92 -8.71 -13.19
CA GLU A 191 -20.82 -8.93 -14.31
C GLU A 191 -20.07 -9.68 -15.44
N GLU A 192 -20.79 -10.41 -16.30
CA GLU A 192 -20.17 -11.08 -17.45
C GLU A 192 -19.52 -10.04 -18.37
N GLY A 193 -18.20 -10.12 -18.52
CA GLY A 193 -17.40 -9.18 -19.30
C GLY A 193 -16.59 -8.17 -18.49
N ASP A 194 -16.75 -8.17 -17.18
CA ASP A 194 -15.89 -7.36 -16.28
C ASP A 194 -14.46 -7.89 -16.28
N ASP A 195 -13.55 -7.05 -16.76
CA ASP A 195 -12.12 -7.34 -16.59
C ASP A 195 -11.74 -7.22 -15.12
N VAL A 196 -11.21 -8.31 -14.56
CA VAL A 196 -10.70 -8.33 -13.17
C VAL A 196 -9.55 -7.33 -12.99
N PHE A 197 -9.09 -6.70 -14.09
CA PHE A 197 -7.86 -5.92 -14.17
C PHE A 197 -7.99 -4.57 -14.89
N ALA A 198 -9.18 -4.13 -15.26
CA ALA A 198 -9.35 -2.82 -15.88
C ALA A 198 -9.22 -1.67 -14.89
#